data_595a9fe53d7efe299cb64203b9ef6984
#
_entry.id   595a9fe53d7efe299cb64203b9ef6984
#
_cell.length_a   1.000
_cell.length_b   1.000
_cell.length_c   1.000
_cell.angle_alpha   90.00
_cell.angle_beta   90.00
_cell.angle_gamma   90.00
#
_symmetry.space_group_name_H-M   'P 1'
#
loop_
_entity.id
_entity.type
_entity.pdbx_description
1 polymer ?
#
loop_
_entity_poly.entity_id
_entity_poly.type
_entity_poly.pdbx_seq_one_letter_code
_entity_poly.pdbx_strand_id
1 'polypeptide(L)'
;SPILADVTEGARVTILEEMETWSKVKTEDAIIGYVENKRLEADGGSAAGIEAQPVEEGRAVFANPEFTSISRPYKINLAWHAVAGTAGNDTLSAALANTKGINVISPTWFALTNNEGDFSSFASKDYVDKAHDMGLEVWGLIDNFSNPDVDTYEVLSYTSKRAYLIEALVNTALQYDLDGINIDFEGLSQDTGEHFIQFVRELSIPCRKNGIVLSVDNYVPMGYTDHYNRGEQGVFADYVIIMGYDEHYNGSPEAGSVASIGFVEDGIRKTVEQVPAEKVINGLPFYTRIWKSEGAGLTSEAVGMEMAEQFVANHNMELRWDEETCQNYGEVQEGGTFYQVWLEDEHSIEAKLNIMQKYNIAGAASWKLGFEKASIWDVIEKYLNQ
;
A
#
# COMPACT_ATOMS: atom_id res chain seq x y z
N SER A 1 4.69 26.68 -12.05
CA SER A 1 4.56 25.53 -12.97
C SER A 1 5.96 25.13 -13.39
N PRO A 2 6.29 23.83 -13.38
CA PRO A 2 7.62 23.38 -13.82
C PRO A 2 7.88 23.71 -15.29
N ILE A 3 9.14 24.00 -15.62
CA ILE A 3 9.58 24.09 -17.01
C ILE A 3 9.68 22.65 -17.52
N LEU A 4 8.83 22.30 -18.50
CA LEU A 4 8.79 20.96 -19.08
C LEU A 4 9.84 20.76 -20.18
N ALA A 5 10.15 21.83 -20.92
CA ALA A 5 11.18 21.86 -21.94
C ALA A 5 11.52 23.31 -22.30
N ASP A 6 12.73 23.53 -22.77
CA ASP A 6 13.13 24.79 -23.43
C ASP A 6 12.80 24.70 -24.92
N VAL A 7 11.97 25.62 -25.39
CA VAL A 7 11.64 25.75 -26.83
C VAL A 7 12.51 26.88 -27.39
N THR A 8 13.40 26.54 -28.28
CA THR A 8 14.32 27.52 -28.93
C THR A 8 13.60 28.42 -29.92
N GLU A 9 14.12 29.63 -30.14
CA GLU A 9 13.62 30.54 -31.16
C GLU A 9 13.57 29.86 -32.54
N GLY A 10 12.44 29.98 -33.22
CA GLY A 10 12.21 29.36 -34.53
C GLY A 10 11.71 27.90 -34.48
N ALA A 11 11.59 27.30 -33.30
CA ALA A 11 10.97 25.98 -33.18
C ALA A 11 9.45 26.03 -33.49
N ARG A 12 8.95 25.03 -34.20
CA ARG A 12 7.53 24.92 -34.54
C ARG A 12 6.77 24.26 -33.41
N VAL A 13 5.62 24.83 -33.10
CA VAL A 13 4.67 24.26 -32.11
C VAL A 13 3.26 24.25 -32.71
N THR A 14 2.48 23.26 -32.38
CA THR A 14 1.06 23.21 -32.72
C THR A 14 0.25 23.79 -31.56
N ILE A 15 -0.57 24.81 -31.82
CA ILE A 15 -1.49 25.36 -30.82
C ILE A 15 -2.65 24.37 -30.67
N LEU A 16 -2.84 23.91 -29.44
CA LEU A 16 -3.93 23.01 -29.07
C LEU A 16 -5.14 23.78 -28.52
N GLU A 17 -4.85 24.89 -27.79
CA GLU A 17 -5.86 25.74 -27.19
C GLU A 17 -5.29 27.15 -27.05
N GLU A 18 -6.02 28.17 -27.49
CA GLU A 18 -5.63 29.56 -27.37
C GLU A 18 -6.39 30.23 -26.23
N MET A 19 -5.65 30.82 -25.28
CA MET A 19 -6.19 31.57 -24.15
C MET A 19 -5.72 33.03 -24.22
N GLU A 20 -6.20 33.88 -23.32
CA GLU A 20 -6.00 35.32 -23.38
C GLU A 20 -4.51 35.75 -23.36
N THR A 21 -3.68 35.09 -22.55
CA THR A 21 -2.25 35.46 -22.38
C THR A 21 -1.28 34.32 -22.64
N TRP A 22 -1.74 33.10 -22.58
CA TRP A 22 -0.99 31.86 -22.78
C TRP A 22 -1.72 30.97 -23.77
N SER A 23 -1.01 30.17 -24.52
CA SER A 23 -1.59 29.10 -25.35
C SER A 23 -1.03 27.75 -24.94
N LYS A 24 -1.90 26.74 -24.91
CA LYS A 24 -1.49 25.35 -24.78
C LYS A 24 -0.95 24.88 -26.13
N VAL A 25 0.28 24.42 -26.13
CA VAL A 25 0.97 24.03 -27.36
C VAL A 25 1.54 22.63 -27.26
N LYS A 26 1.77 22.00 -28.41
CA LYS A 26 2.48 20.73 -28.55
C LYS A 26 3.71 20.96 -29.41
N THR A 27 4.89 20.56 -28.91
CA THR A 27 6.15 20.57 -29.67
C THR A 27 6.22 19.43 -30.69
N GLU A 28 7.20 19.47 -31.61
CA GLU A 28 7.45 18.36 -32.55
C GLU A 28 7.80 17.05 -31.82
N ASP A 29 8.44 17.14 -30.65
CA ASP A 29 8.77 16.00 -29.79
C ASP A 29 7.57 15.55 -28.90
N ALA A 30 6.36 15.98 -29.23
CA ALA A 30 5.12 15.64 -28.56
C ALA A 30 4.98 16.13 -27.10
N ILE A 31 5.82 17.03 -26.62
CA ILE A 31 5.69 17.64 -25.31
C ILE A 31 4.52 18.65 -25.36
N ILE A 32 3.61 18.55 -24.38
CA ILE A 32 2.48 19.47 -24.25
C ILE A 32 2.73 20.39 -23.06
N GLY A 33 2.62 21.70 -23.28
CA GLY A 33 2.85 22.72 -22.27
C GLY A 33 2.19 24.04 -22.63
N TYR A 34 2.48 25.09 -21.86
CA TYR A 34 1.94 26.42 -22.09
C TYR A 34 3.07 27.40 -22.45
N VAL A 35 2.82 28.23 -23.47
CA VAL A 35 3.74 29.28 -23.93
C VAL A 35 2.99 30.60 -23.92
N GLU A 36 3.65 31.68 -23.49
CA GLU A 36 3.06 33.04 -23.54
C GLU A 36 2.77 33.41 -25.01
N ASN A 37 1.58 33.94 -25.33
CA ASN A 37 1.14 34.27 -26.67
C ASN A 37 2.08 35.28 -27.35
N LYS A 38 2.68 36.19 -26.58
CA LYS A 38 3.66 37.16 -27.11
C LYS A 38 4.95 36.53 -27.66
N ARG A 39 5.18 35.24 -27.42
CA ARG A 39 6.33 34.46 -27.90
C ARG A 39 5.99 33.56 -29.09
N LEU A 40 4.71 33.56 -29.52
CA LEU A 40 4.24 32.80 -30.65
C LEU A 40 4.06 33.73 -31.85
N GLU A 41 4.60 33.33 -32.97
CA GLU A 41 4.38 33.98 -34.25
C GLU A 41 3.65 33.03 -35.19
N ALA A 42 2.65 33.51 -35.91
CA ALA A 42 1.98 32.70 -36.94
C ALA A 42 3.00 32.39 -38.06
N ASP A 43 3.13 31.10 -38.37
CA ASP A 43 3.95 30.68 -39.50
C ASP A 43 3.37 31.32 -40.79
N GLY A 44 4.10 32.23 -41.41
CA GLY A 44 3.64 33.01 -42.58
C GLY A 44 3.44 32.19 -43.87
N GLY A 45 3.29 30.89 -43.74
CA GLY A 45 2.87 29.99 -44.78
C GLY A 45 1.39 30.19 -45.09
N SER A 46 1.08 30.69 -46.29
CA SER A 46 -0.27 30.77 -46.84
C SER A 46 -1.07 29.50 -46.49
N ALA A 47 -2.13 29.68 -45.75
CA ALA A 47 -3.15 28.65 -45.59
C ALA A 47 -3.81 28.40 -46.95
N ALA A 48 -3.20 27.57 -47.76
CA ALA A 48 -3.86 26.96 -48.90
C ALA A 48 -4.94 26.04 -48.28
N GLY A 49 -6.21 26.42 -48.51
CA GLY A 49 -7.38 25.85 -47.92
C GLY A 49 -7.33 24.33 -47.77
N ILE A 50 -7.19 23.91 -46.57
CA ILE A 50 -7.73 22.63 -46.15
C ILE A 50 -9.21 22.92 -45.87
N GLU A 51 -10.07 22.65 -46.88
CA GLU A 51 -11.49 22.50 -46.56
C GLU A 51 -11.59 21.54 -45.37
N ALA A 52 -12.09 22.05 -44.25
CA ALA A 52 -12.41 21.23 -43.13
C ALA A 52 -13.42 20.18 -43.62
N GLN A 53 -12.96 18.98 -43.91
CA GLN A 53 -13.87 17.86 -44.06
C GLN A 53 -14.61 17.75 -42.73
N PRO A 54 -15.93 17.59 -42.74
CA PRO A 54 -16.68 17.32 -41.52
C PRO A 54 -15.99 16.11 -40.87
N VAL A 55 -15.40 16.33 -39.71
CA VAL A 55 -15.00 15.22 -38.85
C VAL A 55 -16.31 14.52 -38.54
N GLU A 56 -16.59 13.40 -39.21
CA GLU A 56 -17.56 12.48 -38.66
C GLU A 56 -17.17 12.30 -37.21
N GLU A 57 -18.14 12.52 -36.31
CA GLU A 57 -18.04 12.19 -34.90
C GLU A 57 -17.92 10.67 -34.75
N GLY A 58 -16.92 10.07 -35.37
CA GLY A 58 -16.34 8.84 -34.96
C GLY A 58 -15.62 9.14 -33.67
N ARG A 59 -16.28 8.96 -32.52
CA ARG A 59 -15.56 8.68 -31.30
C ARG A 59 -14.50 7.65 -31.68
N ALA A 60 -13.24 8.08 -31.77
CA ALA A 60 -12.15 7.14 -31.72
C ALA A 60 -12.38 6.40 -30.39
N VAL A 61 -12.89 5.19 -30.51
CA VAL A 61 -12.88 4.26 -29.37
C VAL A 61 -11.40 3.98 -29.20
N PHE A 62 -10.74 4.83 -28.41
CA PHE A 62 -9.47 4.45 -27.84
C PHE A 62 -9.81 3.19 -27.04
N ALA A 63 -9.44 2.03 -27.58
CA ALA A 63 -9.36 0.85 -26.74
C ALA A 63 -8.50 1.29 -25.55
N ASN A 64 -9.10 1.31 -24.36
CA ASN A 64 -8.31 1.55 -23.16
C ASN A 64 -7.14 0.59 -23.26
N PRO A 65 -5.88 1.07 -23.15
CA PRO A 65 -4.76 0.17 -23.15
C PRO A 65 -5.01 -0.86 -22.06
N GLU A 66 -5.02 -2.14 -22.42
CA GLU A 66 -5.09 -3.21 -21.45
C GLU A 66 -3.81 -3.12 -20.62
N PHE A 67 -3.95 -2.70 -19.35
CA PHE A 67 -2.86 -2.78 -18.41
C PHE A 67 -2.77 -4.25 -17.97
N THR A 68 -1.73 -4.93 -18.44
CA THR A 68 -1.43 -6.28 -17.97
C THR A 68 -0.99 -6.22 -16.52
N SER A 69 -1.44 -7.16 -15.69
CA SER A 69 -1.00 -7.33 -14.29
C SER A 69 -0.16 -8.58 -14.16
N ILE A 70 0.76 -8.56 -13.20
CA ILE A 70 1.43 -9.78 -12.75
C ILE A 70 0.50 -10.45 -11.75
N SER A 71 0.10 -11.68 -12.00
CA SER A 71 -0.75 -12.47 -11.10
C SER A 71 -0.08 -13.78 -10.72
N ARG A 72 -0.46 -14.36 -9.59
CA ARG A 72 0.00 -15.65 -9.14
C ARG A 72 -1.12 -16.68 -9.25
N PRO A 73 -0.83 -17.93 -9.59
CA PRO A 73 -1.85 -18.99 -9.73
C PRO A 73 -2.28 -19.57 -8.36
N TYR A 74 -1.88 -18.95 -7.27
CA TYR A 74 -2.15 -19.36 -5.89
C TYR A 74 -2.56 -18.13 -5.07
N LYS A 75 -3.21 -18.35 -3.92
CA LYS A 75 -3.50 -17.28 -2.96
C LYS A 75 -2.20 -16.76 -2.35
N ILE A 76 -2.07 -15.45 -2.29
CA ILE A 76 -0.94 -14.82 -1.63
C ILE A 76 -1.09 -15.01 -0.11
N ASN A 77 -0.02 -15.45 0.53
CA ASN A 77 0.18 -15.40 1.97
C ASN A 77 1.45 -14.60 2.26
N LEU A 78 1.25 -13.29 2.39
CA LEU A 78 2.33 -12.34 2.66
C LEU A 78 2.50 -12.18 4.17
N ALA A 79 3.75 -12.12 4.62
CA ALA A 79 4.05 -11.72 5.99
C ALA A 79 5.04 -10.54 6.00
N TRP A 80 4.68 -9.47 6.70
CA TRP A 80 5.61 -8.37 6.92
C TRP A 80 6.63 -8.73 7.98
N HIS A 81 7.90 -8.54 7.64
CA HIS A 81 9.03 -8.72 8.54
C HIS A 81 9.60 -7.35 8.92
N ALA A 82 9.38 -6.94 10.16
CA ALA A 82 9.90 -5.66 10.66
C ALA A 82 11.42 -5.74 10.86
N VAL A 83 12.16 -5.18 9.91
CA VAL A 83 13.63 -5.17 9.91
C VAL A 83 14.13 -3.82 10.46
N ALA A 84 14.63 -3.81 11.68
CA ALA A 84 15.22 -2.64 12.32
C ALA A 84 16.74 -2.61 12.09
N GLY A 85 17.17 -1.95 11.01
CA GLY A 85 18.56 -1.88 10.61
C GLY A 85 19.08 -3.17 9.96
N THR A 86 20.33 -3.14 9.50
CA THR A 86 20.93 -4.27 8.75
C THR A 86 21.04 -5.56 9.57
N ALA A 87 21.22 -5.46 10.89
CA ALA A 87 21.27 -6.63 11.78
C ALA A 87 19.90 -7.34 11.90
N GLY A 88 18.80 -6.63 11.63
CA GLY A 88 17.45 -7.22 11.59
C GLY A 88 17.30 -8.30 10.52
N ASN A 89 18.09 -8.25 9.45
CA ASN A 89 18.09 -9.28 8.39
C ASN A 89 18.46 -10.67 8.91
N ASP A 90 19.29 -10.75 9.95
CA ASP A 90 19.74 -12.02 10.53
C ASP A 90 18.62 -12.77 11.28
N THR A 91 17.51 -12.09 11.55
CA THR A 91 16.36 -12.69 12.25
C THR A 91 15.44 -13.51 11.35
N LEU A 92 15.61 -13.47 10.02
CA LEU A 92 14.75 -14.14 9.03
C LEU A 92 14.49 -15.61 9.38
N SER A 93 15.56 -16.39 9.56
CA SER A 93 15.42 -17.83 9.83
C SER A 93 14.68 -18.14 11.12
N ALA A 94 14.87 -17.31 12.15
CA ALA A 94 14.17 -17.45 13.43
C ALA A 94 12.68 -17.04 13.28
N ALA A 95 12.41 -15.98 12.56
CA ALA A 95 11.03 -15.51 12.32
C ALA A 95 10.21 -16.53 11.51
N LEU A 96 10.86 -17.26 10.60
CA LEU A 96 10.20 -18.27 9.76
C LEU A 96 10.15 -19.66 10.38
N ALA A 97 10.81 -19.91 11.52
CA ALA A 97 10.99 -21.27 12.07
C ALA A 97 9.67 -22.03 12.33
N ASN A 98 8.61 -21.32 12.67
CA ASN A 98 7.30 -21.90 13.01
C ASN A 98 6.19 -21.52 12.01
N THR A 99 6.55 -20.90 10.89
CA THR A 99 5.57 -20.49 9.87
C THR A 99 5.19 -21.64 8.95
N LYS A 100 3.98 -21.56 8.37
CA LYS A 100 3.49 -22.51 7.37
C LYS A 100 2.75 -21.76 6.27
N GLY A 101 2.90 -22.23 5.04
CA GLY A 101 2.15 -21.73 3.89
C GLY A 101 2.45 -20.28 3.48
N ILE A 102 3.43 -19.61 4.07
CA ILE A 102 3.91 -18.30 3.59
C ILE A 102 4.51 -18.50 2.20
N ASN A 103 4.19 -17.61 1.28
CA ASN A 103 4.78 -17.59 -0.07
C ASN A 103 5.39 -16.25 -0.44
N VAL A 104 5.11 -15.19 0.33
CA VAL A 104 5.72 -13.87 0.17
C VAL A 104 6.18 -13.35 1.53
N ILE A 105 7.41 -12.84 1.58
CA ILE A 105 7.90 -12.07 2.71
C ILE A 105 8.15 -10.62 2.30
N SER A 106 7.65 -9.68 3.08
CA SER A 106 7.82 -8.24 2.83
C SER A 106 8.61 -7.60 3.96
N PRO A 107 9.94 -7.48 3.82
CA PRO A 107 10.78 -6.82 4.80
C PRO A 107 10.62 -5.29 4.72
N THR A 108 10.54 -4.62 5.87
CA THR A 108 10.49 -3.16 5.99
C THR A 108 11.87 -2.56 5.77
N TRP A 109 12.33 -2.51 4.52
CA TRP A 109 13.71 -2.19 4.19
C TRP A 109 13.98 -0.77 3.79
N PHE A 110 12.97 -0.10 3.22
CA PHE A 110 13.16 1.19 2.61
C PHE A 110 12.32 2.25 3.31
N ALA A 111 12.88 3.44 3.51
CA ALA A 111 12.16 4.57 4.06
C ALA A 111 12.61 5.86 3.36
N LEU A 112 11.67 6.72 2.95
CA LEU A 112 12.00 8.03 2.41
C LEU A 112 12.81 8.83 3.43
N THR A 113 13.87 9.51 2.98
CA THR A 113 14.79 10.24 3.87
C THR A 113 14.74 11.74 3.70
N ASN A 114 14.25 12.24 2.57
CA ASN A 114 14.12 13.67 2.28
C ASN A 114 13.06 13.95 1.20
N ASN A 115 12.88 15.24 0.90
CA ASN A 115 11.89 15.70 -0.08
C ASN A 115 12.38 15.65 -1.54
N GLU A 116 13.55 15.08 -1.80
CA GLU A 116 14.07 14.89 -3.16
C GLU A 116 13.80 13.48 -3.72
N GLY A 117 13.29 12.58 -2.87
CA GLY A 117 12.98 11.20 -3.23
C GLY A 117 14.11 10.22 -2.93
N ASP A 118 15.09 10.60 -2.11
CA ASP A 118 16.06 9.65 -1.59
C ASP A 118 15.41 8.76 -0.52
N PHE A 119 15.88 7.53 -0.43
CA PHE A 119 15.46 6.60 0.62
C PHE A 119 16.65 5.85 1.24
N SER A 120 16.50 5.46 2.50
CA SER A 120 17.42 4.54 3.16
C SER A 120 17.11 3.10 2.77
N SER A 121 18.10 2.21 2.86
CA SER A 121 17.94 0.81 2.50
C SER A 121 18.66 -0.12 3.48
N PHE A 122 17.95 -1.16 3.93
CA PHE A 122 18.49 -2.30 4.67
C PHE A 122 18.52 -3.57 3.82
N ALA A 123 18.27 -3.47 2.51
CA ALA A 123 18.22 -4.62 1.61
C ALA A 123 19.50 -5.45 1.67
N SER A 124 19.36 -6.78 1.64
CA SER A 124 20.42 -7.75 1.79
C SER A 124 20.28 -8.87 0.78
N LYS A 125 21.29 -9.07 -0.05
CA LYS A 125 21.29 -10.18 -1.03
C LYS A 125 21.28 -11.55 -0.33
N ASP A 126 21.98 -11.68 0.79
CA ASP A 126 22.00 -12.91 1.61
C ASP A 126 20.59 -13.24 2.17
N TYR A 127 19.83 -12.21 2.55
CA TYR A 127 18.43 -12.39 2.97
C TYR A 127 17.55 -12.88 1.81
N VAL A 128 17.68 -12.25 0.64
CA VAL A 128 16.90 -12.63 -0.55
C VAL A 128 17.23 -14.05 -0.97
N ASP A 129 18.51 -14.41 -1.05
CA ASP A 129 18.95 -15.75 -1.42
C ASP A 129 18.40 -16.81 -0.44
N LYS A 130 18.42 -16.53 0.87
CA LYS A 130 17.84 -17.43 1.88
C LYS A 130 16.31 -17.56 1.75
N ALA A 131 15.60 -16.46 1.45
CA ALA A 131 14.15 -16.49 1.24
C ALA A 131 13.81 -17.29 -0.02
N HIS A 132 14.54 -17.09 -1.12
CA HIS A 132 14.40 -17.85 -2.37
C HIS A 132 14.70 -19.35 -2.17
N ASP A 133 15.74 -19.69 -1.40
CA ASP A 133 16.06 -21.09 -1.05
C ASP A 133 14.93 -21.78 -0.27
N MET A 134 14.12 -20.99 0.45
CA MET A 134 12.90 -21.46 1.15
C MET A 134 11.64 -21.43 0.25
N GLY A 135 11.76 -20.98 -1.00
CA GLY A 135 10.65 -20.88 -1.95
C GLY A 135 9.75 -19.65 -1.73
N LEU A 136 10.25 -18.61 -1.07
CA LEU A 136 9.52 -17.37 -0.80
C LEU A 136 9.88 -16.29 -1.82
N GLU A 137 8.88 -15.53 -2.28
CA GLU A 137 9.12 -14.26 -2.95
C GLU A 137 9.46 -13.17 -1.92
N VAL A 138 10.30 -12.21 -2.31
CA VAL A 138 10.67 -11.06 -1.47
C VAL A 138 10.14 -9.78 -2.10
N TRP A 139 9.14 -9.16 -1.44
CA TRP A 139 8.60 -7.87 -1.86
C TRP A 139 9.09 -6.79 -0.89
N GLY A 140 10.11 -6.02 -1.28
CA GLY A 140 10.71 -5.00 -0.42
C GLY A 140 9.73 -3.85 -0.15
N LEU A 141 9.45 -3.59 1.13
CA LEU A 141 8.54 -2.52 1.55
C LEU A 141 9.28 -1.19 1.62
N ILE A 142 8.63 -0.14 1.09
CA ILE A 142 9.02 1.26 1.28
C ILE A 142 7.94 2.04 1.99
N ASP A 143 8.33 2.79 3.03
CA ASP A 143 7.47 3.71 3.78
C ASP A 143 7.85 5.19 3.57
N ASN A 144 6.90 6.10 3.94
CA ASN A 144 7.07 7.54 3.90
C ASN A 144 7.05 8.20 5.29
N PHE A 145 6.89 7.42 6.36
CA PHE A 145 6.61 7.94 7.71
C PHE A 145 7.73 7.69 8.72
N SER A 146 8.70 6.84 8.41
CA SER A 146 9.86 6.58 9.29
C SER A 146 10.71 7.84 9.54
N ASN A 147 10.70 8.80 8.60
CA ASN A 147 11.29 10.12 8.81
C ASN A 147 10.20 11.19 8.79
N PRO A 148 9.85 11.80 9.96
CA PRO A 148 8.78 12.79 10.05
C PRO A 148 9.07 14.12 9.35
N ASP A 149 10.33 14.37 8.92
CA ASP A 149 10.72 15.57 8.17
C ASP A 149 10.42 15.45 6.67
N VAL A 150 9.96 14.29 6.18
CA VAL A 150 9.60 14.08 4.78
C VAL A 150 8.19 14.57 4.51
N ASP A 151 8.06 15.47 3.56
CA ASP A 151 6.78 15.86 2.98
C ASP A 151 6.54 15.04 1.69
N THR A 152 5.68 14.04 1.77
CA THR A 152 5.37 13.15 0.64
C THR A 152 4.75 13.91 -0.53
N TYR A 153 4.04 15.02 -0.29
CA TYR A 153 3.55 15.89 -1.36
C TYR A 153 4.71 16.48 -2.16
N GLU A 154 5.75 17.00 -1.49
CA GLU A 154 6.94 17.54 -2.16
C GLU A 154 7.71 16.49 -2.97
N VAL A 155 7.72 15.23 -2.53
CA VAL A 155 8.34 14.13 -3.28
C VAL A 155 7.51 13.80 -4.52
N LEU A 156 6.19 13.66 -4.38
CA LEU A 156 5.34 13.08 -5.41
C LEU A 156 4.75 14.12 -6.39
N SER A 157 4.65 15.39 -6.04
CA SER A 157 4.08 16.43 -6.92
C SER A 157 4.99 16.81 -8.09
N TYR A 158 6.30 16.57 -7.99
CA TYR A 158 7.26 16.88 -9.04
C TYR A 158 7.61 15.65 -9.89
N THR A 159 7.41 15.74 -11.19
CA THR A 159 7.71 14.64 -12.13
C THR A 159 9.17 14.17 -12.05
N SER A 160 10.11 15.11 -11.88
CA SER A 160 11.54 14.77 -11.76
C SER A 160 11.86 13.97 -10.51
N LYS A 161 11.24 14.31 -9.37
CA LYS A 161 11.45 13.60 -8.10
C LYS A 161 10.80 12.22 -8.14
N ARG A 162 9.57 12.11 -8.68
CA ARG A 162 8.94 10.80 -8.89
C ARG A 162 9.79 9.91 -9.80
N ALA A 163 10.28 10.46 -10.92
CA ALA A 163 11.12 9.69 -11.86
C ALA A 163 12.42 9.22 -11.20
N TYR A 164 13.05 10.06 -10.38
CA TYR A 164 14.25 9.72 -9.63
C TYR A 164 13.97 8.58 -8.61
N LEU A 165 12.92 8.72 -7.79
CA LEU A 165 12.52 7.70 -6.82
C LEU A 165 12.21 6.36 -7.51
N ILE A 166 11.44 6.40 -8.61
CA ILE A 166 11.08 5.21 -9.38
C ILE A 166 12.32 4.50 -9.94
N GLU A 167 13.23 5.26 -10.56
CA GLU A 167 14.47 4.70 -11.09
C GLU A 167 15.30 4.06 -9.98
N ALA A 168 15.45 4.74 -8.84
CA ALA A 168 16.20 4.24 -7.71
C ALA A 168 15.59 2.96 -7.11
N LEU A 169 14.26 2.91 -6.93
CA LEU A 169 13.55 1.73 -6.42
C LEU A 169 13.70 0.53 -7.35
N VAL A 170 13.46 0.73 -8.65
CA VAL A 170 13.54 -0.37 -9.63
C VAL A 170 14.97 -0.89 -9.75
N ASN A 171 15.97 0.02 -9.79
CA ASN A 171 17.37 -0.38 -9.82
C ASN A 171 17.77 -1.16 -8.56
N THR A 172 17.26 -0.75 -7.40
CA THR A 172 17.50 -1.46 -6.14
C THR A 172 16.84 -2.84 -6.16
N ALA A 173 15.59 -2.94 -6.63
CA ALA A 173 14.92 -4.23 -6.76
C ALA A 173 15.70 -5.19 -7.69
N LEU A 174 16.17 -4.72 -8.82
CA LEU A 174 16.99 -5.51 -9.75
C LEU A 174 18.36 -5.87 -9.16
N GLN A 175 19.01 -4.95 -8.44
CA GLN A 175 20.31 -5.20 -7.81
C GLN A 175 20.26 -6.31 -6.77
N TYR A 176 19.19 -6.37 -5.98
CA TYR A 176 19.02 -7.36 -4.91
C TYR A 176 18.20 -8.58 -5.33
N ASP A 177 17.68 -8.62 -6.58
CA ASP A 177 16.86 -9.70 -7.10
C ASP A 177 15.53 -9.85 -6.33
N LEU A 178 14.85 -8.70 -6.12
CA LEU A 178 13.54 -8.69 -5.47
C LEU A 178 12.45 -9.11 -6.45
N ASP A 179 11.47 -9.87 -5.97
CA ASP A 179 10.32 -10.30 -6.74
C ASP A 179 9.23 -9.23 -6.80
N GLY A 180 9.23 -8.30 -5.84
CA GLY A 180 8.23 -7.22 -5.77
C GLY A 180 8.70 -6.00 -4.99
N ILE A 181 7.91 -4.94 -5.16
CA ILE A 181 7.98 -3.70 -4.37
C ILE A 181 6.62 -3.53 -3.69
N ASN A 182 6.62 -3.34 -2.39
CA ASN A 182 5.44 -3.07 -1.57
C ASN A 182 5.47 -1.60 -1.13
N ILE A 183 4.47 -0.82 -1.53
CA ILE A 183 4.36 0.61 -1.22
C ILE A 183 3.47 0.78 0.00
N ASP A 184 4.03 1.27 1.09
CA ASP A 184 3.34 1.55 2.34
C ASP A 184 3.43 3.06 2.65
N PHE A 185 2.69 3.85 1.87
CA PHE A 185 2.63 5.31 2.05
C PHE A 185 1.40 5.71 2.84
N GLU A 186 1.63 6.10 4.08
CA GLU A 186 0.58 6.46 5.03
C GLU A 186 0.45 7.97 5.25
N GLY A 187 -0.67 8.39 5.85
CA GLY A 187 -0.90 9.77 6.25
C GLY A 187 -0.92 10.78 5.10
N LEU A 188 -1.18 10.34 3.87
CA LEU A 188 -1.22 11.23 2.70
C LEU A 188 -2.32 12.29 2.86
N SER A 189 -1.99 13.53 2.51
CA SER A 189 -2.99 14.60 2.42
C SER A 189 -3.89 14.42 1.19
N GLN A 190 -5.05 15.07 1.17
CA GLN A 190 -5.94 15.06 0.01
C GLN A 190 -5.24 15.56 -1.26
N ASP A 191 -4.41 16.60 -1.12
CA ASP A 191 -3.68 17.18 -2.25
C ASP A 191 -2.59 16.24 -2.79
N THR A 192 -2.13 15.28 -1.99
CA THR A 192 -1.15 14.28 -2.41
C THR A 192 -1.78 13.14 -3.23
N GLY A 193 -3.09 12.89 -3.07
CA GLY A 193 -3.76 11.73 -3.64
C GLY A 193 -3.55 11.54 -5.16
N GLU A 194 -3.76 12.60 -5.98
CA GLU A 194 -3.56 12.52 -7.43
C GLU A 194 -2.09 12.25 -7.81
N HIS A 195 -1.14 12.79 -7.05
CA HIS A 195 0.29 12.59 -7.25
C HIS A 195 0.71 11.17 -6.85
N PHE A 196 0.09 10.63 -5.80
CA PHE A 196 0.30 9.24 -5.39
C PHE A 196 -0.16 8.25 -6.47
N ILE A 197 -1.35 8.44 -7.02
CA ILE A 197 -1.83 7.61 -8.14
C ILE A 197 -0.92 7.75 -9.35
N GLN A 198 -0.44 8.95 -9.66
CA GLN A 198 0.49 9.14 -10.75
C GLN A 198 1.84 8.43 -10.49
N PHE A 199 2.32 8.42 -9.25
CA PHE A 199 3.50 7.66 -8.84
C PHE A 199 3.29 6.15 -9.04
N VAL A 200 2.19 5.58 -8.54
CA VAL A 200 1.85 4.16 -8.70
C VAL A 200 1.78 3.78 -10.19
N ARG A 201 1.12 4.62 -10.99
CA ARG A 201 1.03 4.44 -12.44
C ARG A 201 2.40 4.43 -13.11
N GLU A 202 3.24 5.43 -12.83
CA GLU A 202 4.58 5.56 -13.41
C GLU A 202 5.48 4.40 -12.98
N LEU A 203 5.44 3.99 -11.70
CA LEU A 203 6.22 2.87 -11.16
C LEU A 203 5.77 1.52 -11.74
N SER A 204 4.48 1.33 -12.00
CA SER A 204 3.95 0.07 -12.55
C SER A 204 4.56 -0.31 -13.91
N ILE A 205 4.98 0.67 -14.69
CA ILE A 205 5.52 0.45 -16.05
C ILE A 205 6.87 -0.28 -15.98
N PRO A 206 7.92 0.26 -15.31
CA PRO A 206 9.19 -0.44 -15.20
C PRO A 206 9.10 -1.71 -14.35
N CYS A 207 8.25 -1.77 -13.32
CA CYS A 207 8.02 -2.99 -12.55
C CYS A 207 7.55 -4.12 -13.48
N ARG A 208 6.50 -3.89 -14.24
CA ARG A 208 5.94 -4.86 -15.20
C ARG A 208 6.93 -5.28 -16.26
N LYS A 209 7.71 -4.33 -16.81
CA LYS A 209 8.75 -4.60 -17.80
C LYS A 209 9.83 -5.54 -17.29
N ASN A 210 10.11 -5.50 -16.00
CA ASN A 210 11.15 -6.29 -15.35
C ASN A 210 10.61 -7.51 -14.57
N GLY A 211 9.29 -7.75 -14.60
CA GLY A 211 8.67 -8.87 -13.88
C GLY A 211 8.60 -8.68 -12.37
N ILE A 212 8.71 -7.44 -11.89
CA ILE A 212 8.65 -7.06 -10.48
C ILE A 212 7.17 -6.80 -10.12
N VAL A 213 6.65 -7.52 -9.13
CA VAL A 213 5.30 -7.30 -8.58
C VAL A 213 5.21 -5.93 -7.92
N LEU A 214 4.12 -5.21 -8.16
CA LEU A 214 3.80 -3.96 -7.47
C LEU A 214 2.58 -4.15 -6.58
N SER A 215 2.77 -4.03 -5.27
CA SER A 215 1.68 -4.02 -4.28
C SER A 215 1.62 -2.69 -3.55
N VAL A 216 0.41 -2.29 -3.14
CA VAL A 216 0.17 -1.00 -2.46
C VAL A 216 -0.68 -1.23 -1.23
N ASP A 217 -0.17 -0.81 -0.08
CA ASP A 217 -0.86 -0.89 1.20
C ASP A 217 -1.81 0.30 1.37
N ASN A 218 -2.96 0.04 1.97
CA ASN A 218 -4.02 1.01 2.13
C ASN A 218 -4.72 0.86 3.46
N TYR A 219 -5.13 1.97 4.05
CA TYR A 219 -6.12 1.95 5.12
C TYR A 219 -7.43 1.31 4.65
N VAL A 220 -8.21 0.79 5.58
CA VAL A 220 -9.62 0.43 5.32
C VAL A 220 -10.35 1.64 4.72
N PRO A 221 -11.17 1.44 3.65
CA PRO A 221 -11.88 2.54 3.01
C PRO A 221 -12.83 3.28 3.95
N MET A 222 -12.48 4.52 4.26
CA MET A 222 -13.27 5.49 5.01
C MET A 222 -13.37 6.75 4.16
N GLY A 223 -14.45 7.53 4.27
CA GLY A 223 -14.64 8.71 3.43
C GLY A 223 -13.46 9.69 3.46
N TYR A 224 -12.76 9.79 4.58
CA TYR A 224 -11.56 10.64 4.69
C TYR A 224 -10.30 10.05 4.03
N THR A 225 -10.33 8.78 3.57
CA THR A 225 -9.24 8.11 2.83
C THR A 225 -9.54 7.91 1.35
N ASP A 226 -10.61 8.52 0.82
CA ASP A 226 -11.02 8.32 -0.59
C ASP A 226 -9.99 8.84 -1.59
N HIS A 227 -9.17 9.81 -1.19
CA HIS A 227 -8.09 10.36 -2.00
C HIS A 227 -6.96 9.36 -2.33
N TYR A 228 -6.89 8.23 -1.63
CA TYR A 228 -6.02 7.11 -2.01
C TYR A 228 -6.45 6.47 -3.33
N ASN A 229 -7.70 6.66 -3.76
CA ASN A 229 -8.26 6.22 -5.04
C ASN A 229 -7.91 4.75 -5.39
N ARG A 230 -8.39 3.83 -4.58
CA ARG A 230 -8.10 2.39 -4.69
C ARG A 230 -8.53 1.81 -6.03
N GLY A 231 -9.56 2.37 -6.65
CA GLY A 231 -9.99 1.99 -7.99
C GLY A 231 -8.90 2.18 -9.04
N GLU A 232 -8.24 3.34 -9.06
CA GLU A 232 -7.11 3.60 -9.96
C GLU A 232 -5.89 2.76 -9.57
N GLN A 233 -5.62 2.56 -8.27
CA GLN A 233 -4.57 1.63 -7.84
C GLN A 233 -4.83 0.23 -8.42
N GLY A 234 -6.08 -0.26 -8.39
CA GLY A 234 -6.46 -1.55 -8.94
C GLY A 234 -6.24 -1.69 -10.46
N VAL A 235 -6.12 -0.56 -11.19
CA VAL A 235 -5.74 -0.56 -12.61
C VAL A 235 -4.23 -0.78 -12.79
N PHE A 236 -3.41 -0.10 -11.98
CA PHE A 236 -1.98 -0.03 -12.19
C PHE A 236 -1.16 -1.00 -11.35
N ALA A 237 -1.54 -1.22 -10.09
CA ALA A 237 -0.89 -2.18 -9.20
C ALA A 237 -1.31 -3.63 -9.54
N ASP A 238 -0.46 -4.58 -9.19
CA ASP A 238 -0.75 -6.00 -9.29
C ASP A 238 -1.62 -6.45 -8.11
N TYR A 239 -1.35 -5.92 -6.92
CA TYR A 239 -2.14 -6.16 -5.71
C TYR A 239 -2.40 -4.86 -4.95
N VAL A 240 -3.60 -4.77 -4.38
CA VAL A 240 -4.04 -3.72 -3.46
C VAL A 240 -4.26 -4.39 -2.11
N ILE A 241 -3.44 -4.05 -1.14
CA ILE A 241 -3.50 -4.62 0.20
C ILE A 241 -4.28 -3.66 1.10
N ILE A 242 -5.23 -4.17 1.86
CA ILE A 242 -5.96 -3.41 2.87
C ILE A 242 -5.38 -3.76 4.23
N MET A 243 -4.92 -2.80 4.98
CA MET A 243 -4.56 -2.97 6.39
C MET A 243 -5.85 -3.11 7.21
N GLY A 244 -6.39 -4.34 7.30
CA GLY A 244 -7.65 -4.67 7.96
C GLY A 244 -7.53 -4.66 9.48
N TYR A 245 -6.86 -3.65 10.03
CA TYR A 245 -6.57 -3.48 11.44
C TYR A 245 -6.44 -1.98 11.80
N ASP A 246 -6.08 -1.69 13.06
CA ASP A 246 -6.06 -0.35 13.66
C ASP A 246 -7.43 0.36 13.63
N GLU A 247 -8.53 -0.42 13.77
CA GLU A 247 -9.87 0.11 14.02
C GLU A 247 -9.88 0.99 15.28
N HIS A 248 -9.26 0.46 16.37
CA HIS A 248 -8.89 1.24 17.53
C HIS A 248 -7.38 1.18 17.73
N TYR A 249 -6.77 2.35 17.91
CA TYR A 249 -5.33 2.53 17.97
C TYR A 249 -4.92 3.40 19.18
N ASN A 250 -3.63 3.56 19.41
CA ASN A 250 -3.16 4.41 20.49
C ASN A 250 -3.61 5.86 20.28
N GLY A 251 -4.39 6.40 21.21
CA GLY A 251 -5.01 7.72 21.10
C GLY A 251 -6.49 7.69 20.68
N SER A 252 -7.07 6.52 20.43
CA SER A 252 -8.52 6.37 20.28
C SER A 252 -9.27 6.91 21.51
N PRO A 253 -10.45 7.53 21.33
CA PRO A 253 -11.21 8.10 22.44
C PRO A 253 -11.82 7.04 23.37
N GLU A 254 -11.93 5.82 22.90
CA GLU A 254 -12.48 4.68 23.62
C GLU A 254 -11.66 3.40 23.36
N ALA A 255 -11.74 2.46 24.31
CA ALA A 255 -11.14 1.14 24.15
C ALA A 255 -11.95 0.30 23.18
N GLY A 256 -11.28 -0.49 22.35
CA GLY A 256 -11.96 -1.36 21.39
C GLY A 256 -11.02 -2.36 20.72
N SER A 257 -11.61 -3.20 19.89
CA SER A 257 -10.89 -4.15 19.03
C SER A 257 -9.97 -3.43 18.04
N VAL A 258 -8.83 -4.02 17.72
CA VAL A 258 -7.98 -3.55 16.62
C VAL A 258 -8.55 -3.92 15.25
N ALA A 259 -9.39 -4.95 15.18
CA ALA A 259 -9.95 -5.46 13.93
C ALA A 259 -11.23 -6.28 14.20
N SER A 260 -12.35 -5.62 14.50
CA SER A 260 -13.64 -6.30 14.61
C SER A 260 -14.04 -6.92 13.29
N ILE A 261 -14.87 -7.97 13.33
CA ILE A 261 -15.32 -8.65 12.11
C ILE A 261 -16.08 -7.72 11.19
N GLY A 262 -16.87 -6.79 11.75
CA GLY A 262 -17.59 -5.78 10.98
C GLY A 262 -16.67 -4.81 10.24
N PHE A 263 -15.61 -4.37 10.89
CA PHE A 263 -14.59 -3.49 10.29
C PHE A 263 -13.86 -4.18 9.14
N VAL A 264 -13.45 -5.44 9.34
CA VAL A 264 -12.76 -6.23 8.31
C VAL A 264 -13.68 -6.48 7.11
N GLU A 265 -14.93 -6.92 7.35
CA GLU A 265 -15.88 -7.18 6.26
C GLU A 265 -16.22 -5.91 5.47
N ASP A 266 -16.44 -4.79 6.16
CA ASP A 266 -16.74 -3.51 5.52
C ASP A 266 -15.57 -3.01 4.67
N GLY A 267 -14.33 -3.19 5.17
CA GLY A 267 -13.10 -2.88 4.45
C GLY A 267 -12.96 -3.68 3.17
N ILE A 268 -13.11 -4.99 3.23
CA ILE A 268 -13.03 -5.88 2.06
C ILE A 268 -14.15 -5.53 1.07
N ARG A 269 -15.40 -5.44 1.54
CA ARG A 269 -16.57 -5.14 0.69
C ARG A 269 -16.39 -3.84 -0.09
N LYS A 270 -16.04 -2.75 0.58
CA LYS A 270 -15.83 -1.44 -0.06
C LYS A 270 -14.67 -1.44 -1.05
N THR A 271 -13.65 -2.26 -0.80
CA THR A 271 -12.51 -2.35 -1.70
C THR A 271 -12.85 -3.14 -2.95
N VAL A 272 -13.53 -4.29 -2.84
CA VAL A 272 -13.91 -5.08 -4.02
C VAL A 272 -15.00 -4.42 -4.88
N GLU A 273 -15.68 -3.39 -4.37
CA GLU A 273 -16.54 -2.52 -5.16
C GLU A 273 -15.73 -1.64 -6.16
N GLN A 274 -14.45 -1.44 -5.92
CA GLN A 274 -13.56 -0.57 -6.69
C GLN A 274 -12.43 -1.32 -7.39
N VAL A 275 -11.96 -2.42 -6.81
CA VAL A 275 -10.79 -3.21 -7.23
C VAL A 275 -11.22 -4.64 -7.49
N PRO A 276 -10.81 -5.28 -8.60
CA PRO A 276 -11.08 -6.70 -8.84
C PRO A 276 -10.63 -7.57 -7.66
N ALA A 277 -11.50 -8.46 -7.20
CA ALA A 277 -11.24 -9.27 -5.99
C ALA A 277 -9.93 -10.08 -6.06
N GLU A 278 -9.56 -10.53 -7.25
CA GLU A 278 -8.31 -11.26 -7.51
C GLU A 278 -7.04 -10.40 -7.36
N LYS A 279 -7.18 -9.11 -7.09
CA LYS A 279 -6.08 -8.20 -6.77
C LYS A 279 -6.09 -7.73 -5.32
N VAL A 280 -7.14 -8.03 -4.57
CA VAL A 280 -7.30 -7.55 -3.20
C VAL A 280 -6.69 -8.54 -2.22
N ILE A 281 -5.83 -8.05 -1.33
CA ILE A 281 -5.27 -8.79 -0.19
C ILE A 281 -5.73 -8.11 1.08
N ASN A 282 -6.13 -8.87 2.10
CA ASN A 282 -6.49 -8.29 3.40
C ASN A 282 -5.41 -8.56 4.44
N GLY A 283 -4.99 -7.52 5.13
CA GLY A 283 -4.09 -7.57 6.28
C GLY A 283 -4.79 -8.10 7.53
N LEU A 284 -4.15 -9.04 8.20
CA LEU A 284 -4.55 -9.63 9.47
C LEU A 284 -3.62 -9.13 10.58
N PRO A 285 -4.14 -8.69 11.74
CA PRO A 285 -3.30 -8.34 12.86
C PRO A 285 -2.86 -9.60 13.62
N PHE A 286 -1.57 -9.73 13.89
CA PHE A 286 -1.04 -10.70 14.85
C PHE A 286 -0.81 -10.09 16.22
N TYR A 287 -1.44 -8.95 16.46
CA TYR A 287 -1.38 -8.21 17.70
C TYR A 287 -2.77 -7.80 18.15
N THR A 288 -2.87 -7.48 19.42
CA THR A 288 -4.01 -6.78 20.00
C THR A 288 -3.54 -5.61 20.85
N ARG A 289 -4.49 -4.87 21.44
CA ARG A 289 -4.18 -3.81 22.41
C ARG A 289 -4.69 -4.19 23.80
N ILE A 290 -3.80 -4.08 24.79
CA ILE A 290 -4.16 -4.06 26.18
C ILE A 290 -4.52 -2.62 26.53
N TRP A 291 -5.80 -2.37 26.75
CA TRP A 291 -6.31 -1.06 27.12
C TRP A 291 -6.25 -0.88 28.62
N LYS A 292 -5.88 0.32 29.05
CA LYS A 292 -5.72 0.71 30.44
C LYS A 292 -6.43 2.02 30.70
N SER A 293 -7.48 1.98 31.54
CA SER A 293 -8.23 3.16 31.99
C SER A 293 -7.89 3.48 33.45
N GLU A 294 -7.39 4.69 33.70
CA GLU A 294 -7.09 5.20 35.06
C GLU A 294 -7.70 6.59 35.21
N GLY A 295 -8.69 6.71 36.10
CA GLY A 295 -9.44 7.96 36.25
C GLY A 295 -10.14 8.37 34.96
N ALA A 296 -9.75 9.49 34.36
CA ALA A 296 -10.23 9.95 33.05
C ALA A 296 -9.25 9.63 31.91
N GLY A 297 -8.12 9.00 32.19
CA GLY A 297 -7.10 8.66 31.18
C GLY A 297 -7.32 7.30 30.55
N LEU A 298 -7.18 7.21 29.24
CA LEU A 298 -7.15 5.97 28.48
C LEU A 298 -5.82 5.85 27.73
N THR A 299 -5.14 4.72 27.91
CA THR A 299 -3.91 4.38 27.21
C THR A 299 -3.98 2.94 26.70
N SER A 300 -3.15 2.58 25.75
CA SER A 300 -3.06 1.20 25.27
C SER A 300 -1.64 0.83 24.87
N GLU A 301 -1.35 -0.46 24.96
CA GLU A 301 -0.11 -1.07 24.49
C GLU A 301 -0.44 -2.16 23.46
N ALA A 302 0.22 -2.13 22.30
CA ALA A 302 0.12 -3.18 21.29
C ALA A 302 1.03 -4.35 21.69
N VAL A 303 0.49 -5.56 21.75
CA VAL A 303 1.21 -6.78 22.13
C VAL A 303 0.87 -7.92 21.19
N GLY A 304 1.84 -8.80 20.92
CA GLY A 304 1.61 -10.02 20.15
C GLY A 304 0.69 -11.01 20.87
N MET A 305 0.22 -12.01 20.14
CA MET A 305 -0.80 -12.97 20.62
C MET A 305 -0.40 -13.69 21.92
N GLU A 306 0.83 -14.22 22.00
CA GLU A 306 1.28 -14.93 23.21
C GLU A 306 1.38 -14.00 24.43
N MET A 307 1.83 -12.75 24.23
CA MET A 307 1.89 -11.77 25.31
C MET A 307 0.51 -11.37 25.80
N ALA A 308 -0.48 -11.25 24.90
CA ALA A 308 -1.85 -10.96 25.26
C ALA A 308 -2.46 -12.10 26.10
N GLU A 309 -2.26 -13.36 25.71
CA GLU A 309 -2.71 -14.52 26.48
C GLU A 309 -2.04 -14.59 27.87
N GLN A 310 -0.73 -14.32 27.93
CA GLN A 310 -0.01 -14.26 29.20
C GLN A 310 -0.56 -13.14 30.11
N PHE A 311 -0.88 -11.98 29.52
CA PHE A 311 -1.50 -10.89 30.27
C PHE A 311 -2.85 -11.32 30.88
N VAL A 312 -3.72 -11.92 30.07
CA VAL A 312 -5.02 -12.45 30.49
C VAL A 312 -4.84 -13.44 31.64
N ALA A 313 -3.91 -14.38 31.51
CA ALA A 313 -3.63 -15.40 32.54
C ALA A 313 -3.08 -14.78 33.86
N ASN A 314 -2.15 -13.82 33.75
CA ASN A 314 -1.52 -13.17 34.89
C ASN A 314 -2.51 -12.32 35.71
N HIS A 315 -3.50 -11.75 35.04
CA HIS A 315 -4.56 -10.93 35.66
C HIS A 315 -5.83 -11.73 35.98
N ASN A 316 -5.81 -13.05 35.78
CA ASN A 316 -6.97 -13.94 35.97
C ASN A 316 -8.24 -13.41 35.30
N MET A 317 -8.10 -12.84 34.09
CA MET A 317 -9.22 -12.32 33.32
C MET A 317 -10.13 -13.46 32.85
N GLU A 318 -11.42 -13.33 33.05
CA GLU A 318 -12.40 -14.23 32.49
C GLU A 318 -12.72 -13.81 31.05
N LEU A 319 -12.45 -14.70 30.11
CA LEU A 319 -12.72 -14.46 28.68
C LEU A 319 -14.17 -14.88 28.36
N ARG A 320 -14.81 -14.06 27.49
CA ARG A 320 -16.11 -14.39 26.88
C ARG A 320 -16.04 -14.09 25.39
N TRP A 321 -16.69 -14.91 24.59
CA TRP A 321 -16.84 -14.64 23.18
C TRP A 321 -17.73 -13.43 22.97
N ASP A 322 -17.24 -12.45 22.20
CA ASP A 322 -17.98 -11.27 21.78
C ASP A 322 -18.43 -11.47 20.34
N GLU A 323 -19.72 -11.67 20.13
CA GLU A 323 -20.32 -11.90 18.80
C GLU A 323 -20.23 -10.68 17.88
N GLU A 324 -20.14 -9.47 18.44
CA GLU A 324 -20.07 -8.23 17.65
C GLU A 324 -18.70 -8.07 17.00
N THR A 325 -17.63 -8.39 17.73
CA THR A 325 -16.26 -8.31 17.22
C THR A 325 -15.75 -9.63 16.65
N CYS A 326 -16.42 -10.75 16.95
CA CYS A 326 -15.95 -12.12 16.74
C CYS A 326 -14.57 -12.35 17.36
N GLN A 327 -14.42 -11.97 18.63
CA GLN A 327 -13.19 -12.11 19.40
C GLN A 327 -13.48 -12.56 20.84
N ASN A 328 -12.47 -13.16 21.48
CA ASN A 328 -12.49 -13.38 22.91
C ASN A 328 -12.18 -12.07 23.63
N TYR A 329 -13.15 -11.56 24.39
CA TYR A 329 -13.04 -10.34 25.18
C TYR A 329 -12.80 -10.65 26.65
N GLY A 330 -11.89 -9.92 27.27
CA GLY A 330 -11.63 -9.95 28.71
C GLY A 330 -11.51 -8.56 29.32
N GLU A 331 -11.94 -8.45 30.58
CA GLU A 331 -11.81 -7.23 31.37
C GLU A 331 -11.50 -7.54 32.83
N VAL A 332 -10.78 -6.65 33.51
CA VAL A 332 -10.49 -6.77 34.93
C VAL A 332 -10.27 -5.41 35.56
N GLN A 333 -10.74 -5.26 36.80
CA GLN A 333 -10.48 -4.08 37.64
C GLN A 333 -9.44 -4.43 38.70
N GLU A 334 -8.28 -3.77 38.65
CA GLU A 334 -7.19 -3.97 39.61
C GLU A 334 -6.65 -2.65 40.14
N GLY A 335 -6.60 -2.46 41.44
CA GLY A 335 -5.91 -1.33 42.08
C GLY A 335 -6.32 0.06 41.63
N GLY A 336 -7.53 0.24 41.08
CA GLY A 336 -7.99 1.53 40.51
C GLY A 336 -7.81 1.64 39.02
N THR A 337 -7.18 0.68 38.36
CA THR A 337 -7.01 0.56 36.91
C THR A 337 -8.00 -0.44 36.34
N PHE A 338 -8.65 -0.08 35.23
CA PHE A 338 -9.52 -0.97 34.48
C PHE A 338 -8.83 -1.40 33.20
N TYR A 339 -8.65 -2.70 33.00
CA TYR A 339 -8.05 -3.29 31.83
C TYR A 339 -9.10 -3.95 30.95
N GLN A 340 -8.92 -3.82 29.64
CA GLN A 340 -9.75 -4.45 28.60
C GLN A 340 -8.87 -4.99 27.47
N VAL A 341 -9.26 -6.14 26.90
CA VAL A 341 -8.56 -6.74 25.76
C VAL A 341 -9.55 -7.49 24.87
N TRP A 342 -9.40 -7.37 23.57
CA TRP A 342 -10.03 -8.19 22.54
C TRP A 342 -8.93 -9.02 21.91
N LEU A 343 -8.90 -10.32 22.14
CA LEU A 343 -7.81 -11.17 21.68
C LEU A 343 -7.88 -11.43 20.17
N GLU A 344 -6.72 -11.39 19.52
CA GLU A 344 -6.53 -12.07 18.25
C GLU A 344 -6.02 -13.48 18.56
N ASP A 345 -6.75 -14.46 18.10
CA ASP A 345 -6.49 -15.89 18.30
C ASP A 345 -6.95 -16.71 17.09
N GLU A 346 -6.89 -18.03 17.18
CA GLU A 346 -7.29 -18.93 16.12
C GLU A 346 -8.75 -18.71 15.68
N HIS A 347 -9.66 -18.45 16.60
CA HIS A 347 -11.08 -18.27 16.30
C HIS A 347 -11.35 -16.94 15.60
N SER A 348 -10.74 -15.85 16.07
CA SER A 348 -10.90 -14.53 15.46
C SER A 348 -10.26 -14.47 14.07
N ILE A 349 -9.11 -15.10 13.88
CA ILE A 349 -8.45 -15.20 12.57
C ILE A 349 -9.28 -16.09 11.63
N GLU A 350 -9.81 -17.24 12.08
CA GLU A 350 -10.69 -18.07 11.24
C GLU A 350 -11.94 -17.30 10.79
N ALA A 351 -12.55 -16.50 11.69
CA ALA A 351 -13.69 -15.66 11.33
C ALA A 351 -13.35 -14.66 10.21
N LYS A 352 -12.20 -13.98 10.31
CA LYS A 352 -11.72 -13.03 9.28
C LYS A 352 -11.41 -13.73 7.96
N LEU A 353 -10.77 -14.89 7.98
CA LEU A 353 -10.48 -15.71 6.80
C LEU A 353 -11.77 -16.18 6.09
N ASN A 354 -12.82 -16.51 6.84
CA ASN A 354 -14.13 -16.86 6.27
C ASN A 354 -14.75 -15.67 5.50
N ILE A 355 -14.58 -14.44 5.99
CA ILE A 355 -14.99 -13.24 5.22
C ILE A 355 -14.16 -13.10 3.94
N MET A 356 -12.84 -13.28 4.04
CA MET A 356 -11.95 -13.20 2.89
C MET A 356 -12.33 -14.25 1.82
N GLN A 357 -12.68 -15.46 2.25
CA GLN A 357 -13.16 -16.53 1.36
C GLN A 357 -14.50 -16.16 0.71
N LYS A 358 -15.44 -15.59 1.48
CA LYS A 358 -16.75 -15.13 0.97
C LYS A 358 -16.60 -14.17 -0.22
N TYR A 359 -15.61 -13.28 -0.18
CA TYR A 359 -15.33 -12.32 -1.25
C TYR A 359 -14.32 -12.84 -2.29
N ASN A 360 -13.76 -14.02 -2.09
CA ASN A 360 -12.77 -14.67 -2.96
C ASN A 360 -11.59 -13.76 -3.35
N ILE A 361 -11.07 -13.00 -2.38
CA ILE A 361 -9.95 -12.08 -2.59
C ILE A 361 -8.63 -12.83 -2.85
N ALA A 362 -7.60 -12.12 -3.32
CA ALA A 362 -6.32 -12.67 -3.75
C ALA A 362 -5.52 -13.36 -2.65
N GLY A 363 -5.69 -12.96 -1.38
CA GLY A 363 -4.93 -13.57 -0.29
C GLY A 363 -4.97 -12.82 1.02
N ALA A 364 -4.07 -13.20 1.91
CA ALA A 364 -3.84 -12.61 3.22
C ALA A 364 -2.46 -11.95 3.30
N ALA A 365 -2.36 -10.91 4.11
CA ALA A 365 -1.10 -10.36 4.60
C ALA A 365 -1.15 -10.33 6.13
N SER A 366 -0.01 -10.40 6.81
CA SER A 366 0.00 -10.54 8.27
C SER A 366 0.96 -9.53 8.92
N TRP A 367 0.46 -8.66 9.78
CA TRP A 367 1.24 -7.73 10.58
C TRP A 367 1.36 -8.19 12.01
N LYS A 368 2.49 -8.65 12.45
CA LYS A 368 3.74 -8.90 11.75
C LYS A 368 4.37 -10.20 12.27
N LEU A 369 5.33 -10.74 11.52
CA LEU A 369 6.13 -11.89 11.96
C LEU A 369 6.75 -11.66 13.34
N GLY A 370 6.66 -12.68 14.20
CA GLY A 370 7.12 -12.67 15.58
C GLY A 370 6.07 -12.19 16.59
N PHE A 371 4.86 -11.86 16.15
CA PHE A 371 3.72 -11.50 17.00
C PHE A 371 2.67 -12.63 17.09
N GLU A 372 2.72 -13.55 16.15
CA GLU A 372 1.79 -14.66 16.05
C GLU A 372 2.11 -15.82 17.00
N LYS A 373 1.10 -16.63 17.24
CA LYS A 373 1.25 -17.99 17.77
C LYS A 373 1.47 -18.95 16.60
N ALA A 374 2.29 -19.99 16.78
CA ALA A 374 2.58 -20.97 15.74
C ALA A 374 1.32 -21.66 15.17
N SER A 375 0.29 -21.85 16.00
CA SER A 375 -1.01 -22.44 15.63
C SER A 375 -1.83 -21.63 14.63
N ILE A 376 -1.58 -20.31 14.54
CA ILE A 376 -2.28 -19.43 13.58
C ILE A 376 -1.99 -19.84 12.14
N TRP A 377 -0.79 -20.31 11.87
CA TRP A 377 -0.40 -20.73 10.52
C TRP A 377 -1.21 -21.94 10.02
N ASP A 378 -1.63 -22.85 10.91
CA ASP A 378 -2.50 -23.97 10.54
C ASP A 378 -3.90 -23.46 10.09
N VAL A 379 -4.39 -22.40 10.72
CA VAL A 379 -5.67 -21.76 10.37
C VAL A 379 -5.57 -21.06 9.01
N ILE A 380 -4.49 -20.31 8.78
CA ILE A 380 -4.25 -19.61 7.50
C ILE A 380 -4.02 -20.61 6.37
N GLU A 381 -3.20 -21.64 6.59
CA GLU A 381 -2.92 -22.69 5.59
C GLU A 381 -4.20 -23.42 5.13
N LYS A 382 -5.12 -23.68 6.05
CA LYS A 382 -6.43 -24.27 5.74
C LYS A 382 -7.25 -23.38 4.80
N TYR A 383 -7.19 -22.05 4.96
CA TYR A 383 -7.84 -21.09 4.06
C TYR A 383 -7.19 -21.06 2.67
N LEU A 384 -5.85 -21.09 2.60
CA LEU A 384 -5.11 -21.01 1.34
C LEU A 384 -5.31 -22.24 0.43
N ASN A 385 -5.60 -23.40 1.02
CA ASN A 385 -5.76 -24.70 0.33
C ASN A 385 -7.21 -25.03 -0.04
N GLN A 386 -8.11 -24.05 0.02
CA GLN A 386 -9.55 -24.25 -0.30
C GLN A 386 -9.93 -23.93 -1.74
#